data_bccc4dcce828e1dedfaecfad1163f177
#
_entry.id   bccc4dcce828e1dedfaecfad1163f177
#
_cell.length_a   1.000
_cell.length_b   1.000
_cell.length_c   1.000
_cell.angle_alpha   90.00
_cell.angle_beta   90.00
_cell.angle_gamma   90.00
#
_symmetry.space_group_name_H-M   'P 1'
#
loop_
_entity.id
_entity.type
_entity.pdbx_description
1 polymer ?
#
loop_
_entity_poly.entity_id
_entity_poly.type
_entity_poly.pdbx_seq_one_letter_code
_entity_poly.pdbx_strand_id
1 'polypeptide(L)'
;YAILATIRVSGPPYRMTPSELLAAIVISSGGLSNLLRKLEKDGLVQRSADKRDGRGVIVELTEKGIALTDESMAAHAALERELIAALSPQDCESMARMLSVLIATNSAG
;
A
#
# COMPACT_ATOMS: atom_id res chain seq x y z
N TYR A 1 3.83 0.95 -4.11
CA TYR A 1 3.57 -0.34 -3.41
C TYR A 1 2.51 -0.22 -2.32
N ALA A 2 2.56 0.83 -1.50
CA ALA A 2 1.61 1.00 -0.39
C ALA A 2 0.15 1.02 -0.86
N ILE A 3 -0.14 1.69 -1.97
CA ILE A 3 -1.48 1.75 -2.54
C ILE A 3 -1.94 0.35 -2.96
N LEU A 4 -1.10 -0.37 -3.69
CA LEU A 4 -1.42 -1.71 -4.17
C LEU A 4 -1.65 -2.68 -3.01
N ALA A 5 -0.78 -2.65 -2.02
CA ALA A 5 -0.89 -3.51 -0.84
C ALA A 5 -2.16 -3.20 -0.04
N THR A 6 -2.48 -1.93 0.15
CA THR A 6 -3.68 -1.50 0.89
C THR A 6 -4.95 -2.03 0.21
N ILE A 7 -5.06 -1.89 -1.10
CA ILE A 7 -6.23 -2.39 -1.83
C ILE A 7 -6.28 -3.92 -1.78
N ARG A 8 -5.13 -4.58 -1.89
CA ARG A 8 -5.05 -6.05 -1.88
C ARG A 8 -5.56 -6.63 -0.56
N VAL A 9 -5.14 -6.07 0.58
CA VAL A 9 -5.54 -6.56 1.89
C VAL A 9 -6.97 -6.18 2.26
N SER A 10 -7.60 -5.25 1.53
CA SER A 10 -9.00 -4.90 1.76
C SER A 10 -9.96 -6.01 1.38
N GLY A 11 -9.49 -7.01 0.64
CA GLY A 11 -10.27 -8.16 0.22
C GLY A 11 -10.99 -7.96 -1.11
N PRO A 12 -11.51 -9.08 -1.70
CA PRO A 12 -12.26 -8.97 -2.95
C PRO A 12 -13.45 -8.04 -2.83
N PRO A 13 -13.76 -7.25 -3.85
CA PRO A 13 -13.22 -7.25 -5.20
C PRO A 13 -11.99 -6.36 -5.44
N TYR A 14 -11.19 -6.07 -4.42
CA TYR A 14 -9.93 -5.31 -4.50
C TYR A 14 -10.10 -3.92 -5.09
N ARG A 15 -10.99 -3.15 -4.49
CA ARG A 15 -11.27 -1.77 -4.89
C ARG A 15 -11.50 -0.88 -3.67
N MET A 16 -11.04 0.36 -3.79
CA MET A 16 -11.20 1.36 -2.75
C MET A 16 -11.41 2.73 -3.40
N THR A 17 -12.07 3.63 -2.69
CA THR A 17 -12.16 5.02 -3.12
C THR A 17 -10.86 5.75 -2.77
N PRO A 18 -10.54 6.87 -3.46
CA PRO A 18 -9.41 7.70 -3.06
C PRO A 18 -9.50 8.20 -1.61
N SER A 19 -10.70 8.49 -1.11
CA SER A 19 -10.91 8.90 0.27
C SER A 19 -10.53 7.79 1.25
N GLU A 20 -10.90 6.55 0.96
CA GLU A 20 -10.52 5.39 1.77
C GLU A 20 -9.01 5.18 1.76
N LEU A 21 -8.37 5.36 0.60
CA LEU A 21 -6.91 5.27 0.48
C LEU A 21 -6.21 6.35 1.29
N LEU A 22 -6.70 7.59 1.25
CA LEU A 22 -6.13 8.68 2.05
C LEU A 22 -6.25 8.43 3.54
N ALA A 23 -7.33 7.79 3.98
CA ALA A 23 -7.50 7.42 5.39
C ALA A 23 -6.55 6.31 5.83
N ALA A 24 -6.15 5.43 4.92
CA ALA A 24 -5.30 4.27 5.21
C ALA A 24 -3.80 4.55 5.02
N ILE A 25 -3.45 5.53 4.19
CA ILE A 25 -2.06 5.80 3.81
C ILE A 25 -1.70 7.24 4.15
N VAL A 26 -0.50 7.45 4.69
CA VAL A 26 0.00 8.79 5.01
C VAL A 26 0.57 9.44 3.75
N ILE A 27 -0.29 10.14 3.02
CA ILE A 27 0.08 10.82 1.78
C ILE A 27 -0.87 12.00 1.55
N SER A 28 -0.40 13.03 0.85
CA SER A 28 -1.25 14.15 0.46
C SER A 28 -2.19 13.74 -0.68
N SER A 29 -3.32 14.44 -0.84
CA SER A 29 -4.27 14.18 -1.92
C SER A 29 -3.62 14.37 -3.31
N GLY A 30 -2.75 15.39 -3.44
CA GLY A 30 -2.00 15.58 -4.68
C GLY A 30 -1.02 14.47 -4.97
N GLY A 31 -0.32 13.99 -3.94
CA GLY A 31 0.57 12.84 -4.06
C GLY A 31 -0.16 11.58 -4.44
N LEU A 32 -1.32 11.33 -3.84
CA LEU A 32 -2.15 10.19 -4.18
C LEU A 32 -2.60 10.24 -5.65
N SER A 33 -3.08 11.40 -6.11
CA SER A 33 -3.52 11.57 -7.51
C SER A 33 -2.41 11.28 -8.49
N ASN A 34 -1.19 11.74 -8.20
CA ASN A 34 -0.03 11.51 -9.06
C ASN A 34 0.35 10.03 -9.11
N LEU A 35 0.35 9.36 -7.96
CA LEU A 35 0.66 7.93 -7.88
C LEU A 35 -0.40 7.09 -8.59
N LEU A 36 -1.68 7.43 -8.43
CA LEU A 36 -2.77 6.71 -9.11
C LEU A 36 -2.66 6.82 -10.62
N ARG A 37 -2.32 8.01 -11.14
CA ARG A 37 -2.11 8.18 -12.58
C ARG A 37 -0.97 7.30 -13.09
N LYS A 38 0.12 7.23 -12.34
CA LYS A 38 1.26 6.39 -12.70
C LYS A 38 0.89 4.91 -12.68
N LEU A 39 0.21 4.47 -11.63
CA LEU A 39 -0.22 3.08 -11.52
C LEU A 39 -1.23 2.69 -12.61
N GLU A 40 -2.13 3.60 -12.96
CA GLU A 40 -3.08 3.39 -14.06
C GLU A 40 -2.35 3.29 -15.39
N LYS A 41 -1.37 4.17 -15.64
CA LYS A 41 -0.55 4.14 -16.86
C LYS A 41 0.22 2.82 -16.97
N ASP A 42 0.71 2.30 -15.85
CA ASP A 42 1.46 1.03 -15.82
C ASP A 42 0.53 -0.19 -15.88
N GLY A 43 -0.78 0.02 -15.90
CA GLY A 43 -1.77 -1.06 -16.01
C GLY A 43 -1.98 -1.86 -14.73
N LEU A 44 -1.62 -1.29 -13.59
CA LEU A 44 -1.72 -1.96 -12.28
C LEU A 44 -3.05 -1.69 -11.59
N VAL A 45 -3.66 -0.54 -11.85
CA VAL A 45 -4.99 -0.18 -11.36
C VAL A 45 -5.82 0.38 -12.49
N GLN A 46 -7.13 0.35 -12.32
CA GLN A 46 -8.08 1.04 -13.22
C GLN A 46 -9.03 1.87 -12.38
N ARG A 47 -9.47 2.99 -12.92
CA ARG A 47 -10.43 3.87 -12.26
C ARG A 47 -11.76 3.80 -12.97
N SER A 48 -12.84 3.78 -12.20
CA SER A 48 -14.20 3.76 -12.72
C SER A 48 -15.08 4.63 -11.83
N ALA A 49 -16.27 4.96 -12.31
CA ALA A 49 -17.23 5.73 -11.52
C ALA A 49 -17.80 4.86 -10.40
N ASP A 50 -17.93 5.46 -9.20
CA ASP A 50 -18.60 4.80 -8.09
C ASP A 50 -20.12 4.86 -8.31
N LYS A 51 -20.71 3.74 -8.61
CA LYS A 51 -22.15 3.64 -8.89
C LYS A 51 -23.03 3.93 -7.69
N ARG A 52 -22.48 3.81 -6.48
CA ARG A 52 -23.20 4.07 -5.24
C ARG A 52 -23.46 5.54 -5.03
N ASP A 53 -22.53 6.40 -5.42
CA ASP A 53 -22.55 7.84 -5.16
C ASP A 53 -22.79 8.67 -6.42
N GLY A 54 -22.55 8.13 -7.59
CA GLY A 54 -22.71 8.84 -8.87
C GLY A 54 -21.67 9.93 -9.14
N ARG A 55 -20.84 10.28 -8.17
CA ARG A 55 -19.81 11.32 -8.27
C ARG A 55 -18.42 10.84 -7.93
N GLY A 56 -18.34 9.72 -7.23
CA GLY A 56 -17.07 9.17 -6.76
C GLY A 56 -16.32 8.41 -7.82
N VAL A 57 -15.06 8.14 -7.50
CA VAL A 57 -14.19 7.31 -8.30
C VAL A 57 -13.82 6.09 -7.48
N ILE A 58 -13.80 4.93 -8.12
CA ILE A 58 -13.30 3.69 -7.51
C ILE A 58 -11.98 3.34 -8.18
N VAL A 59 -10.99 3.00 -7.36
CA VAL A 59 -9.69 2.49 -7.79
C VAL A 59 -9.69 0.98 -7.57
N GLU A 60 -9.49 0.21 -8.61
CA GLU A 60 -9.51 -1.25 -8.57
C GLU A 60 -8.20 -1.82 -9.08
N LEU A 61 -7.70 -2.87 -8.44
CA LEU A 61 -6.52 -3.60 -8.93
C LEU A 61 -6.89 -4.36 -10.20
N THR A 62 -6.02 -4.29 -11.20
CA THR A 62 -6.08 -5.17 -12.36
C THR A 62 -5.50 -6.53 -12.01
N GLU A 63 -5.67 -7.53 -12.88
CA GLU A 63 -5.02 -8.83 -12.70
C GLU A 63 -3.51 -8.68 -12.59
N LYS A 64 -2.92 -7.81 -13.43
CA LYS A 64 -1.50 -7.48 -13.38
C LYS A 64 -1.12 -6.85 -12.04
N GLY A 65 -1.96 -5.95 -11.52
CA GLY A 65 -1.74 -5.31 -10.22
C GLY A 65 -1.78 -6.30 -9.07
N ILE A 66 -2.72 -7.23 -9.08
CA ILE A 66 -2.82 -8.28 -8.07
C ILE A 66 -1.58 -9.17 -8.10
N ALA A 67 -1.19 -9.64 -9.29
CA ALA A 67 -0.03 -10.52 -9.45
C ALA A 67 1.26 -9.84 -8.96
N LEU A 68 1.48 -8.58 -9.36
CA LEU A 68 2.65 -7.82 -8.93
C LEU A 68 2.65 -7.59 -7.41
N THR A 69 1.49 -7.28 -6.84
CA THR A 69 1.36 -7.05 -5.40
C THR A 69 1.68 -8.32 -4.62
N ASP A 70 1.13 -9.45 -5.04
CA ASP A 70 1.36 -10.74 -4.38
C ASP A 70 2.85 -11.14 -4.45
N GLU A 71 3.48 -10.94 -5.60
CA GLU A 71 4.91 -11.20 -5.77
C GLU A 71 5.75 -10.29 -4.86
N SER A 72 5.43 -9.01 -4.80
CA SER A 72 6.14 -8.04 -3.96
C SER A 72 5.96 -8.34 -2.48
N MET A 73 4.75 -8.71 -2.05
CA MET A 73 4.49 -9.08 -0.66
C MET A 73 5.26 -10.33 -0.25
N ALA A 74 5.33 -11.33 -1.13
CA ALA A 74 6.11 -12.53 -0.89
C ALA A 74 7.61 -12.24 -0.77
N ALA A 75 8.13 -11.36 -1.64
CA ALA A 75 9.53 -10.94 -1.59
C ALA A 75 9.86 -10.18 -0.29
N HIS A 76 8.97 -9.30 0.15
CA HIS A 76 9.14 -8.58 1.41
C HIS A 76 9.13 -9.52 2.61
N ALA A 77 8.20 -10.48 2.63
CA ALA A 77 8.13 -11.47 3.70
C ALA A 77 9.38 -12.35 3.77
N ALA A 78 9.91 -12.74 2.61
CA ALA A 78 11.15 -13.52 2.55
C ALA A 78 12.33 -12.72 3.09
N LEU A 79 12.45 -11.44 2.69
CA LEU A 79 13.50 -10.56 3.17
C LEU A 79 13.42 -10.34 4.68
N GLU A 80 12.22 -10.12 5.21
CA GLU A 80 12.01 -9.98 6.65
C GLU A 80 12.49 -11.22 7.40
N ARG A 81 12.15 -12.42 6.92
CA ARG A 81 12.59 -13.67 7.56
C ARG A 81 14.12 -13.80 7.56
N GLU A 82 14.76 -13.43 6.45
CA GLU A 82 16.22 -13.45 6.36
C GLU A 82 16.86 -12.47 7.33
N LEU A 83 16.34 -11.26 7.43
CA LEU A 83 16.84 -10.24 8.35
C LEU A 83 16.68 -10.68 9.81
N ILE A 84 15.50 -11.21 10.18
CA ILE A 84 15.24 -11.69 11.54
C ILE A 84 16.16 -12.87 11.88
N ALA A 85 16.39 -13.77 10.94
CA ALA A 85 17.30 -14.91 11.16
C ALA A 85 18.75 -14.48 11.33
N ALA A 86 19.15 -13.37 10.71
CA ALA A 86 20.53 -12.85 10.79
C ALA A 86 20.77 -11.99 12.04
N LEU A 87 19.73 -11.53 12.72
CA LEU A 87 19.82 -10.67 13.87
C LEU A 87 19.56 -11.42 15.16
N SER A 88 20.21 -10.99 16.26
CA SER A 88 19.88 -11.49 17.59
C SER A 88 18.49 -10.98 18.00
N PRO A 89 17.82 -11.64 18.98
CA PRO A 89 16.54 -11.12 19.52
C PRO A 89 16.66 -9.68 20.00
N GLN A 90 17.79 -9.31 20.58
CA GLN A 90 18.05 -7.97 21.07
C GLN A 90 18.15 -6.96 19.91
N ASP A 91 18.80 -7.34 18.82
CA ASP A 91 18.90 -6.51 17.61
C ASP A 91 17.54 -6.30 16.97
N CYS A 92 16.71 -7.34 16.92
CA CYS A 92 15.35 -7.26 16.39
C CYS A 92 14.51 -6.27 17.21
N GLU A 93 14.61 -6.32 18.53
CA GLU A 93 13.91 -5.41 19.42
C GLU A 93 14.35 -3.95 19.22
N SER A 94 15.67 -3.73 19.08
CA SER A 94 16.24 -2.40 18.83
C SER A 94 15.76 -1.85 17.50
N MET A 95 15.75 -2.68 16.45
CA MET A 95 15.30 -2.28 15.11
C MET A 95 13.81 -1.94 15.12
N ALA A 96 12.98 -2.73 15.75
CA ALA A 96 11.55 -2.48 15.88
C ALA A 96 11.28 -1.14 16.57
N ARG A 97 12.04 -0.84 17.62
CA ARG A 97 11.93 0.42 18.34
C ARG A 97 12.31 1.61 17.48
N MET A 98 13.42 1.51 16.73
CA MET A 98 13.86 2.56 15.82
C MET A 98 12.86 2.81 14.70
N LEU A 99 12.28 1.76 14.11
CA LEU A 99 11.26 1.88 13.07
C LEU A 99 10.01 2.56 13.61
N SER A 100 9.59 2.24 14.83
CA SER A 100 8.43 2.88 15.47
C SER A 100 8.63 4.37 15.62
N VAL A 101 9.84 4.80 16.01
CA VAL A 101 10.18 6.22 16.16
C VAL A 101 10.13 6.92 14.77
N LEU A 102 10.68 6.30 13.74
CA LEU A 102 10.67 6.87 12.40
C LEU A 102 9.25 7.01 11.86
N ILE A 103 8.41 6.01 12.06
CA ILE A 103 7.00 6.04 11.64
C ILE A 103 6.26 7.15 12.36
N ALA A 104 6.42 7.26 13.67
CA ALA A 104 5.79 8.31 14.47
C ALA A 104 6.22 9.70 14.01
N THR A 105 7.52 9.90 13.75
CA THR A 105 8.05 11.18 13.26
C THR A 105 7.47 11.54 11.90
N ASN A 106 7.40 10.60 10.97
CA ASN A 106 6.85 10.83 9.65
C ASN A 106 5.34 11.05 9.66
N SER A 107 4.63 10.41 10.58
CA SER A 107 3.18 10.56 10.71
C SER A 107 2.81 11.92 11.32
N ALA A 108 3.67 12.51 12.15
CA ALA A 108 3.46 13.81 12.78
C ALA A 108 3.69 14.99 11.82
N GLY A 109 4.38 14.75 10.74
CA GLY A 109 4.61 15.75 9.71
C GLY A 109 3.50 15.79 8.71
#